data_e91162c001394765f444c217d13617f6
#
_entry.id   e91162c001394765f444c217d13617f6
#
_cell.length_a   1.000
_cell.length_b   1.000
_cell.length_c   1.000
_cell.angle_alpha   90.00
_cell.angle_beta   90.00
_cell.angle_gamma   90.00
#
_symmetry.space_group_name_H-M   'P 1'
#
loop_
_entity.id
_entity.type
_entity.pdbx_description
1 polymer ?
#
loop_
_entity_poly.entity_id
_entity_poly.type
_entity_poly.pdbx_seq_one_letter_code
_entity_poly.pdbx_strand_id
1 'polypeptide(L)' 'MSLNPQSIGNSQEQYEFFEVEHLARRGKDATRIQYDYRAENGKLFSCVAKSLEDARAKRDQWLMKTPAA' A
#
# COMPACT_ATOMS: atom_id res chain seq x y z
N MET A 1 6.05 8.82 4.66
CA MET A 1 7.35 8.13 4.76
C MET A 1 7.44 7.08 3.68
N SER A 2 8.60 6.92 3.12
CA SER A 2 8.80 5.89 2.12
C SER A 2 9.72 4.80 2.67
N LEU A 3 9.46 3.58 2.26
CA LEU A 3 10.31 2.45 2.61
C LEU A 3 11.60 2.49 1.82
N ASN A 4 12.69 2.06 2.45
CA ASN A 4 14.00 2.05 1.81
C ASN A 4 14.16 0.79 0.96
N PRO A 5 14.24 0.90 -0.38
CA PRO A 5 14.37 -0.28 -1.24
C PRO A 5 15.71 -0.99 -1.14
N GLN A 6 16.71 -0.35 -0.54
CA GLN A 6 18.02 -0.97 -0.36
C GLN A 6 18.08 -1.87 0.86
N SER A 7 17.11 -1.75 1.74
CA SER A 7 17.03 -2.58 2.94
C SER A 7 16.34 -3.88 2.59
N ILE A 8 17.08 -4.95 2.46
CA ILE A 8 16.54 -6.27 2.09
C ILE A 8 16.65 -7.25 3.26
N GLY A 9 15.91 -8.35 3.15
CA GLY A 9 15.91 -9.42 4.15
C GLY A 9 14.66 -9.47 4.99
N ASN A 10 13.96 -8.35 5.16
CA ASN A 10 12.72 -8.29 5.92
C ASN A 10 11.66 -7.55 5.14
N SER A 11 10.46 -8.10 5.09
CA SER A 11 9.33 -7.39 4.54
C SER A 11 8.86 -6.33 5.53
N GLN A 12 8.38 -5.20 5.02
CA GLN A 12 7.86 -4.10 5.84
C GLN A 12 6.66 -3.48 5.17
N GLU A 13 5.73 -3.01 5.98
CA GLU A 13 4.59 -2.25 5.46
C GLU A 13 4.46 -0.94 6.21
N GLN A 14 4.04 0.09 5.49
CA GLN A 14 3.70 1.38 6.05
C GLN A 14 2.42 1.86 5.39
N TYR A 15 1.60 2.57 6.15
CA TYR A 15 0.37 3.10 5.59
C TYR A 15 -0.03 4.37 6.33
N GLU A 16 -0.83 5.17 5.64
CA GLU A 16 -1.31 6.44 6.16
C GLU A 16 -2.70 6.70 5.63
N PHE A 17 -3.59 7.14 6.51
CA PHE A 17 -4.94 7.48 6.12
C PHE A 17 -5.02 8.93 5.66
N PHE A 18 -5.85 9.17 4.66
CA PHE A 18 -6.10 10.52 4.18
C PHE A 18 -7.52 10.63 3.67
N GLU A 19 -7.97 11.85 3.45
CA GLU A 19 -9.31 12.12 2.98
C GLU A 19 -9.27 12.72 1.58
N VAL A 20 -10.10 12.16 0.69
CA VAL A 20 -10.22 12.67 -0.68
C VAL A 20 -11.22 13.79 -0.68
N GLU A 21 -10.76 15.02 -0.87
CA GLU A 21 -11.55 16.22 -0.67
C GLU A 21 -12.81 16.27 -1.53
N HIS A 22 -12.72 15.95 -2.81
CA HIS A 22 -13.87 16.03 -3.69
C HIS A 22 -14.96 15.01 -3.34
N LEU A 23 -14.59 13.87 -2.76
CA LEU A 23 -15.56 12.88 -2.30
C LEU A 23 -16.24 13.35 -1.00
N ALA A 24 -15.46 13.95 -0.11
CA ALA A 24 -15.99 14.49 1.14
C ALA A 24 -17.02 15.57 0.87
N ARG A 25 -16.77 16.44 -0.11
CA ARG A 25 -17.71 17.51 -0.50
C ARG A 25 -19.03 16.97 -1.00
N ARG A 26 -19.04 15.76 -1.56
CA ARG A 26 -20.24 15.13 -2.11
C ARG A 26 -20.95 14.25 -1.09
N GLY A 27 -20.51 14.27 0.17
CA GLY A 27 -21.10 13.45 1.21
C GLY A 27 -20.82 11.97 1.07
N LYS A 28 -19.79 11.59 0.33
CA LYS A 28 -19.41 10.19 0.13
C LYS A 28 -18.28 9.81 1.07
N ASP A 29 -18.11 8.50 1.28
CA ASP A 29 -16.97 8.02 2.04
C ASP A 29 -15.68 8.43 1.34
N ALA A 30 -14.96 9.35 1.97
CA ALA A 30 -13.77 9.94 1.41
C ALA A 30 -12.48 9.39 2.00
N THR A 31 -12.57 8.54 3.01
CA THR A 31 -11.40 8.00 3.68
C THR A 31 -10.71 6.98 2.79
N ARG A 32 -9.41 7.16 2.62
CA ARG A 32 -8.56 6.25 1.84
C ARG A 32 -7.28 6.01 2.60
N ILE A 33 -6.58 4.97 2.21
CA ILE A 33 -5.29 4.62 2.79
C ILE A 33 -4.24 4.60 1.68
N GLN A 34 -3.12 5.27 1.93
CA GLN A 34 -1.92 5.14 1.12
C GLN A 34 -1.10 4.02 1.74
N TYR A 35 -0.87 2.96 1.00
CA TYR A 35 -0.21 1.76 1.49
C TYR A 35 1.08 1.53 0.71
N ASP A 36 2.15 1.34 1.45
CA ASP A 36 3.47 1.03 0.89
C ASP A 36 3.97 -0.26 1.51
N TYR A 37 4.51 -1.13 0.69
CA TYR A 37 5.02 -2.42 1.13
C TYR A 37 6.37 -2.69 0.47
N ARG A 38 7.33 -3.11 1.26
CA ARG A 38 8.64 -3.54 0.79
C ARG A 38 8.78 -5.04 0.97
N ALA A 39 8.95 -5.76 -0.13
CA ALA A 39 9.16 -7.19 -0.10
C ALA A 39 10.59 -7.53 0.37
N GLU A 40 10.80 -8.79 0.71
CA GLU A 40 12.09 -9.26 1.19
C GLU A 40 13.22 -9.07 0.16
N ASN A 41 12.88 -9.07 -1.11
CA ASN A 41 13.85 -8.85 -2.19
C ASN A 41 14.13 -7.37 -2.44
N GLY A 42 13.56 -6.47 -1.65
CA GLY A 42 13.75 -5.04 -1.78
C GLY A 42 12.81 -4.34 -2.72
N LYS A 43 11.95 -5.06 -3.44
CA LYS A 43 10.99 -4.43 -4.35
C LYS A 43 9.89 -3.72 -3.55
N LEU A 44 9.45 -2.60 -4.09
CA LEU A 44 8.42 -1.78 -3.45
C LEU A 44 7.09 -1.92 -4.17
N PHE A 45 6.02 -1.99 -3.39
CA PHE A 45 4.65 -1.95 -3.86
C PHE A 45 3.93 -0.80 -3.18
N SER A 46 3.13 -0.08 -3.94
CA SER A 46 2.40 1.06 -3.42
C SER A 46 1.01 1.09 -4.01
N CYS A 47 0.00 1.39 -3.20
CA CYS A 47 -1.36 1.50 -3.69
C CYS A 47 -2.20 2.41 -2.80
N VAL A 48 -3.33 2.82 -3.34
CA VAL A 48 -4.36 3.52 -2.58
C VAL A 48 -5.58 2.63 -2.52
N ALA A 49 -6.16 2.46 -1.35
CA ALA A 49 -7.30 1.59 -1.14
C ALA A 49 -8.29 2.23 -0.18
N LYS A 50 -9.44 1.61 -0.03
CA LYS A 50 -10.47 2.08 0.89
C LYS A 50 -10.20 1.66 2.33
N SER A 51 -9.49 0.56 2.51
CA SER A 51 -9.18 0.04 3.83
C SER A 51 -7.83 -0.67 3.80
N LEU A 52 -7.29 -0.92 4.98
CA LEU A 52 -6.04 -1.66 5.11
C LEU A 52 -6.20 -3.09 4.58
N GLU A 53 -7.34 -3.69 4.82
CA GLU A 53 -7.63 -5.04 4.33
C GLU A 53 -7.59 -5.11 2.81
N ASP A 54 -8.21 -4.11 2.15
CA ASP A 54 -8.18 -4.01 0.69
C ASP A 54 -6.76 -3.82 0.17
N ALA A 55 -5.99 -2.98 0.85
CA ALA A 55 -4.60 -2.71 0.47
C ALA A 55 -3.76 -3.99 0.57
N ARG A 56 -3.96 -4.75 1.63
CA ARG A 56 -3.24 -6.01 1.82
C ARG A 56 -3.62 -7.05 0.78
N ALA A 57 -4.89 -7.09 0.37
CA ALA A 57 -5.33 -7.97 -0.70
C ALA A 57 -4.64 -7.62 -2.01
N LYS A 58 -4.51 -6.35 -2.32
CA LYS A 58 -3.80 -5.90 -3.52
C LYS A 58 -2.31 -6.26 -3.44
N ARG A 59 -1.71 -6.10 -2.28
CA ARG A 59 -0.32 -6.52 -2.05
C ARG A 59 -0.14 -8.00 -2.31
N ASP A 60 -1.04 -8.82 -1.79
CA ASP A 60 -0.95 -10.26 -1.96
C ASP A 60 -1.05 -10.66 -3.44
N GLN A 61 -1.94 -10.00 -4.20
CA GLN A 61 -2.03 -10.22 -5.63
C GLN A 61 -0.74 -9.82 -6.34
N TRP A 62 -0.14 -8.71 -5.93
CA TRP A 62 1.12 -8.26 -6.49
C TRP A 62 2.25 -9.27 -6.22
N LEU A 63 2.28 -9.80 -5.01
CA LEU A 63 3.28 -10.83 -4.65
C LEU A 63 3.12 -12.09 -5.46
N MET A 64 1.89 -12.47 -5.80
CA MET A 64 1.63 -13.65 -6.62
C MET A 64 2.05 -13.45 -8.07
N LYS A 65 1.96 -12.23 -8.58
CA LYS A 65 2.34 -11.90 -9.95
C LYS A 65 3.82 -11.63 -10.12
N THR A 66 4.48 -11.21 -9.04
CA THR A 66 5.89 -10.84 -9.08
C THR A 66 6.70 -12.03 -8.61
N PRO A 67 7.49 -12.67 -9.49
CA PRO A 67 8.31 -13.80 -9.05
C PRO A 67 9.29 -13.34 -7.98
N ALA A 68 9.43 -14.14 -6.95
CA ALA A 68 10.47 -13.92 -5.96
C ALA A 68 11.81 -14.13 -6.66
N ALA A 69 12.56 -13.09 -6.83
CA ALA A 69 13.83 -13.15 -7.52
C ALA A 69 14.87 -13.86 -6.70
#